data_699cb47feae68622b20ef60f6efb9a2d
#
_entry.id   699cb47feae68622b20ef60f6efb9a2d
#
_cell.length_a   1.000
_cell.length_b   1.000
_cell.length_c   1.000
_cell.angle_alpha   90.00
_cell.angle_beta   90.00
_cell.angle_gamma   90.00
#
_symmetry.space_group_name_H-M   'P 1'
#
loop_
_entity.id
_entity.type
_entity.pdbx_description
1 polymer ?
#
loop_
_entity_poly.entity_id
_entity_poly.type
_entity_poly.pdbx_seq_one_letter_code
_entity_poly.pdbx_strand_id
1 'polypeptide(L)'
;MDKLIPHLHLSSNEEEGPRSSLPRNAKFFFAVTIHNIPEGISIGLACGLALANPSDASRIGAALALAIGIAIQNFPEGAAVSIPLLEEGVSKPKAFLLGATSGIVEPIFGLLTVFISSYLGVTLPYLLAIAAGAMIYVTIDELLPEARKGNYVHYGLWSFMIGFAIMMVLEMAL
;
A
#
# COMPACT_ATOMS: atom_id res chain seq x y z
N MET A 1 -9.10 -10.13 5.19
CA MET A 1 -9.73 -9.05 4.42
C MET A 1 -10.94 -9.56 3.64
N ASP A 2 -10.83 -10.67 2.95
CA ASP A 2 -11.81 -11.22 2.01
C ASP A 2 -13.23 -11.37 2.55
N LYS A 3 -13.40 -11.65 3.83
CA LYS A 3 -14.71 -11.82 4.46
C LYS A 3 -15.34 -10.55 5.03
N LEU A 4 -14.57 -9.45 5.12
CA LEU A 4 -15.00 -8.23 5.80
C LEU A 4 -15.29 -7.08 4.85
N ILE A 5 -14.66 -7.06 3.68
CA ILE A 5 -14.72 -5.94 2.74
C ILE A 5 -15.08 -6.49 1.37
N PRO A 6 -16.11 -5.92 0.69
CA PRO A 6 -16.42 -6.29 -0.68
C PRO A 6 -15.29 -5.82 -1.60
N HIS A 7 -14.54 -6.74 -2.18
CA HIS A 7 -13.50 -6.45 -3.15
C HIS A 7 -13.59 -7.39 -4.34
N LEU A 8 -12.95 -7.01 -5.42
CA LEU A 8 -12.97 -7.73 -6.68
C LEU A 8 -11.54 -7.99 -7.12
N HIS A 9 -11.20 -9.25 -7.32
CA HIS A 9 -9.94 -9.61 -7.95
C HIS A 9 -9.98 -9.26 -9.44
N LEU A 10 -9.13 -8.34 -9.85
CA LEU A 10 -9.02 -7.92 -11.25
C LEU A 10 -8.69 -9.11 -12.17
N SER A 11 -8.03 -10.15 -11.64
CA SER A 11 -7.58 -11.32 -12.39
C SER A 11 -8.67 -12.35 -12.71
N SER A 12 -9.57 -12.63 -11.77
CA SER A 12 -10.54 -13.72 -11.88
C SER A 12 -11.97 -13.27 -12.13
N ASN A 13 -12.29 -11.98 -11.97
CA ASN A 13 -13.65 -11.45 -11.86
C ASN A 13 -14.46 -12.07 -10.69
N GLU A 14 -13.80 -12.72 -9.75
CA GLU A 14 -14.46 -13.27 -8.57
C GLU A 14 -14.68 -12.15 -7.57
N GLU A 15 -15.91 -12.07 -7.07
CA GLU A 15 -16.28 -11.17 -5.98
C GLU A 15 -16.14 -11.91 -4.66
N GLU A 16 -15.30 -11.38 -3.77
CA GLU A 16 -15.15 -11.86 -2.41
C GLU A 16 -15.66 -10.84 -1.39
N GLY A 17 -16.01 -11.34 -0.20
CA GLY A 17 -16.57 -10.51 0.86
C GLY A 17 -18.10 -10.37 0.81
N PRO A 18 -18.67 -9.41 1.56
CA PRO A 18 -20.10 -9.16 1.58
C PRO A 18 -20.59 -8.70 0.21
N ARG A 19 -21.72 -9.22 -0.25
CA ARG A 19 -22.33 -8.80 -1.52
C ARG A 19 -22.57 -7.30 -1.54
N SER A 20 -22.00 -6.62 -2.53
CA SER A 20 -22.10 -5.18 -2.68
C SER A 20 -22.56 -4.81 -4.08
N SER A 21 -23.46 -3.82 -4.15
CA SER A 21 -23.94 -3.24 -5.41
C SER A 21 -22.98 -2.18 -5.98
N LEU A 22 -21.82 -1.97 -5.36
CA LEU A 22 -20.82 -1.00 -5.84
C LEU A 22 -20.29 -1.41 -7.21
N PRO A 23 -20.07 -0.44 -8.13
CA PRO A 23 -19.43 -0.72 -9.40
C PRO A 23 -17.99 -1.23 -9.19
N ARG A 24 -17.49 -2.00 -10.16
CA ARG A 24 -16.16 -2.65 -10.11
C ARG A 24 -15.03 -1.69 -9.75
N ASN A 25 -15.00 -0.54 -10.40
CA ASN A 25 -13.99 0.49 -10.18
C ASN A 25 -14.03 1.06 -8.75
N ALA A 26 -15.22 1.17 -8.15
CA ALA A 26 -15.33 1.61 -6.76
C ALA A 26 -14.82 0.53 -5.78
N LYS A 27 -15.10 -0.74 -6.04
CA LYS A 27 -14.57 -1.85 -5.22
C LYS A 27 -13.06 -1.87 -5.27
N PHE A 28 -12.48 -1.72 -6.47
CA PHE A 28 -11.03 -1.67 -6.65
C PHE A 28 -10.40 -0.44 -5.96
N PHE A 29 -10.99 0.75 -6.13
CA PHE A 29 -10.55 1.96 -5.43
C PHE A 29 -10.53 1.79 -3.92
N PHE A 30 -11.59 1.20 -3.34
CA PHE A 30 -11.64 0.95 -1.90
C PHE A 30 -10.64 -0.11 -1.45
N ALA A 31 -10.42 -1.17 -2.25
CA ALA A 31 -9.41 -2.18 -1.94
C ALA A 31 -8.02 -1.55 -1.81
N VAL A 32 -7.59 -0.76 -2.80
CA VAL A 32 -6.30 -0.05 -2.76
C VAL A 32 -6.26 0.96 -1.62
N THR A 33 -7.32 1.74 -1.40
CA THR A 33 -7.38 2.71 -0.29
C THR A 33 -7.19 2.03 1.08
N ILE A 34 -7.78 0.86 1.29
CA ILE A 34 -7.64 0.11 2.54
C ILE A 34 -6.25 -0.51 2.66
N HIS A 35 -5.66 -0.91 1.54
CA HIS A 35 -4.29 -1.39 1.46
C HIS A 35 -3.28 -0.35 1.99
N ASN A 36 -3.50 0.92 1.71
CA ASN A 36 -2.61 2.02 2.11
C ASN A 36 -2.70 2.34 3.62
N ILE A 37 -3.70 1.82 4.36
CA ILE A 37 -3.81 2.02 5.81
C ILE A 37 -2.62 1.39 6.57
N PRO A 38 -2.24 0.11 6.36
CA PRO A 38 -1.05 -0.49 6.96
C PRO A 38 0.24 0.26 6.64
N GLU A 39 0.37 0.84 5.46
CA GLU A 39 1.53 1.63 5.06
C GLU A 39 1.62 2.92 5.88
N GLY A 40 0.53 3.66 5.98
CA GLY A 40 0.45 4.83 6.84
C GLY A 40 0.77 4.51 8.31
N ILE A 41 0.23 3.41 8.84
CA ILE A 41 0.53 2.94 10.20
C ILE A 41 2.03 2.67 10.34
N SER A 42 2.66 2.00 9.38
CA SER A 42 4.08 1.64 9.43
C SER A 42 4.97 2.89 9.45
N ILE A 43 4.69 3.88 8.60
CA ILE A 43 5.40 5.18 8.60
C ILE A 43 5.19 5.88 9.96
N GLY A 44 3.95 5.93 10.43
CA GLY A 44 3.61 6.58 11.70
C GLY A 44 4.32 5.96 12.89
N LEU A 45 4.45 4.64 12.93
CA LEU A 45 5.19 3.92 13.97
C LEU A 45 6.70 4.23 13.90
N ALA A 46 7.30 4.18 12.71
CA ALA A 46 8.71 4.50 12.52
C ALA A 46 9.03 5.96 12.92
N CYS A 47 8.19 6.91 12.49
CA CYS A 47 8.30 8.31 12.87
C CYS A 47 8.10 8.51 14.38
N GLY A 48 7.13 7.86 14.99
CA GLY A 48 6.88 7.93 16.44
C GLY A 48 8.08 7.44 17.26
N LEU A 49 8.73 6.33 16.83
CA LEU A 49 9.95 5.81 17.46
C LEU A 49 11.14 6.77 17.30
N ALA A 50 11.28 7.40 16.14
CA ALA A 50 12.32 8.40 15.89
C ALA A 50 12.10 9.66 16.76
N LEU A 51 10.88 10.15 16.87
CA LEU A 51 10.52 11.30 17.71
C LEU A 51 10.72 11.02 19.20
N ALA A 52 10.46 9.80 19.66
CA ALA A 52 10.71 9.41 21.04
C ALA A 52 12.21 9.33 21.38
N ASN A 53 13.08 9.23 20.39
CA ASN A 53 14.54 9.14 20.56
C ASN A 53 15.26 10.03 19.55
N PRO A 54 15.18 11.37 19.69
CA PRO A 54 15.67 12.29 18.66
C PRO A 54 17.21 12.33 18.52
N SER A 55 17.93 11.76 19.46
CA SER A 55 19.40 11.59 19.40
C SER A 55 19.83 10.30 18.67
N ASP A 56 18.92 9.42 18.36
CA ASP A 56 19.19 8.15 17.66
C ASP A 56 19.10 8.35 16.14
N ALA A 57 20.23 8.68 15.51
CA ALA A 57 20.31 8.90 14.07
C ALA A 57 19.89 7.68 13.24
N SER A 58 20.08 6.45 13.77
CA SER A 58 19.68 5.21 13.10
C SER A 58 18.16 5.12 12.96
N ARG A 59 17.39 5.49 14.00
CA ARG A 59 15.93 5.50 13.96
C ARG A 59 15.38 6.56 13.01
N ILE A 60 16.02 7.74 12.99
CA ILE A 60 15.65 8.79 12.05
C ILE A 60 15.93 8.34 10.62
N GLY A 61 17.09 7.74 10.36
CA GLY A 61 17.43 7.18 9.06
C GLY A 61 16.44 6.11 8.61
N ALA A 62 16.11 5.15 9.47
CA ALA A 62 15.13 4.10 9.16
C ALA A 62 13.73 4.66 8.86
N ALA A 63 13.27 5.66 9.61
CA ALA A 63 11.97 6.29 9.35
C ALA A 63 11.95 7.04 8.01
N LEU A 64 13.03 7.75 7.67
CA LEU A 64 13.17 8.42 6.38
C LEU A 64 13.25 7.43 5.22
N ALA A 65 14.04 6.36 5.36
CA ALA A 65 14.16 5.32 4.34
C ALA A 65 12.81 4.68 4.03
N LEU A 66 12.07 4.31 5.07
CA LEU A 66 10.72 3.76 4.92
C LEU A 66 9.77 4.75 4.24
N ALA A 67 9.76 6.02 4.68
CA ALA A 67 8.90 7.04 4.10
C ALA A 67 9.23 7.31 2.62
N ILE A 68 10.52 7.36 2.26
CA ILE A 68 10.95 7.52 0.86
C ILE A 68 10.57 6.30 0.03
N GLY A 69 10.77 5.09 0.55
CA GLY A 69 10.40 3.85 -0.12
C GLY A 69 8.91 3.80 -0.45
N ILE A 70 8.05 4.10 0.54
CA ILE A 70 6.59 4.14 0.37
C ILE A 70 6.19 5.28 -0.59
N ALA A 71 6.82 6.46 -0.51
CA ALA A 71 6.54 7.54 -1.47
C ALA A 71 6.87 7.15 -2.92
N ILE A 72 7.93 6.37 -3.15
CA ILE A 72 8.31 5.88 -4.49
C ILE A 72 7.28 4.88 -5.00
N GLN A 73 6.83 3.94 -4.17
CA GLN A 73 5.85 2.91 -4.57
C GLN A 73 4.44 3.49 -4.80
N ASN A 74 4.06 4.55 -4.11
CA ASN A 74 2.75 5.20 -4.27
C ASN A 74 2.51 5.75 -5.69
N PHE A 75 3.56 6.08 -6.42
CA PHE A 75 3.40 6.52 -7.81
C PHE A 75 2.88 5.41 -8.73
N PRO A 76 3.53 4.21 -8.82
CA PRO A 76 2.95 3.09 -9.58
C PRO A 76 1.60 2.64 -9.04
N GLU A 77 1.36 2.70 -7.76
CA GLU A 77 0.10 2.29 -7.14
C GLU A 77 -1.07 3.23 -7.53
N GLY A 78 -0.86 4.55 -7.48
CA GLY A 78 -1.82 5.52 -8.00
C GLY A 78 -2.09 5.34 -9.50
N ALA A 79 -1.08 4.94 -10.28
CA ALA A 79 -1.24 4.61 -11.69
C ALA A 79 -2.07 3.34 -11.88
N ALA A 80 -1.89 2.31 -11.03
CA ALA A 80 -2.67 1.08 -11.05
C ALA A 80 -4.17 1.32 -10.80
N VAL A 81 -4.53 2.34 -10.03
CA VAL A 81 -5.92 2.81 -9.87
C VAL A 81 -6.38 3.63 -11.07
N SER A 82 -5.54 4.56 -11.55
CA SER A 82 -5.93 5.53 -12.57
C SER A 82 -6.10 4.91 -13.96
N ILE A 83 -5.24 3.95 -14.34
CA ILE A 83 -5.23 3.37 -15.69
C ILE A 83 -6.52 2.59 -15.99
N PRO A 84 -6.99 1.65 -15.15
CA PRO A 84 -8.25 0.96 -15.39
C PRO A 84 -9.46 1.90 -15.46
N LEU A 85 -9.47 2.97 -14.66
CA LEU A 85 -10.53 3.97 -14.72
C LEU A 85 -10.56 4.72 -16.07
N LEU A 86 -9.40 4.98 -16.66
CA LEU A 86 -9.32 5.54 -18.01
C LEU A 86 -9.86 4.59 -19.07
N GLU A 87 -9.56 3.30 -18.97
CA GLU A 87 -10.07 2.25 -19.87
C GLU A 87 -11.60 2.14 -19.80
N GLU A 88 -12.19 2.37 -18.62
CA GLU A 88 -13.65 2.44 -18.42
C GLU A 88 -14.28 3.77 -18.88
N GLY A 89 -13.51 4.69 -19.46
CA GLY A 89 -14.00 5.95 -20.01
C GLY A 89 -14.10 7.10 -18.99
N VAL A 90 -13.53 6.97 -17.80
CA VAL A 90 -13.41 8.07 -16.84
C VAL A 90 -12.46 9.12 -17.39
N SER A 91 -12.81 10.42 -17.27
CA SER A 91 -11.94 11.50 -17.77
C SER A 91 -10.58 11.50 -17.07
N LYS A 92 -9.51 11.89 -17.81
CA LYS A 92 -8.13 11.91 -17.31
C LYS A 92 -7.95 12.64 -15.97
N PRO A 93 -8.51 13.86 -15.77
CA PRO A 93 -8.37 14.55 -14.49
C PRO A 93 -9.03 13.79 -13.33
N LYS A 94 -10.20 13.19 -13.59
CA LYS A 94 -10.93 12.45 -12.56
C LYS A 94 -10.24 11.13 -12.21
N ALA A 95 -9.74 10.40 -13.19
CA ALA A 95 -8.99 9.17 -12.98
C ALA A 95 -7.70 9.45 -12.18
N PHE A 96 -6.95 10.50 -12.56
CA PHE A 96 -5.77 10.93 -11.82
C PHE A 96 -6.11 11.32 -10.37
N LEU A 97 -7.17 12.10 -10.17
CA LEU A 97 -7.58 12.52 -8.83
C LEU A 97 -7.97 11.31 -7.95
N LEU A 98 -8.70 10.35 -8.51
CA LEU A 98 -9.05 9.12 -7.79
C LEU A 98 -7.79 8.31 -7.43
N GLY A 99 -6.85 8.13 -8.35
CA GLY A 99 -5.58 7.48 -8.02
C GLY A 99 -4.78 8.22 -6.95
N ALA A 100 -4.71 9.55 -7.02
CA ALA A 100 -4.01 10.35 -6.00
C ALA A 100 -4.72 10.32 -4.63
N THR A 101 -6.06 10.25 -4.62
CA THR A 101 -6.82 10.24 -3.35
C THR A 101 -6.86 8.88 -2.68
N SER A 102 -6.56 7.77 -3.39
CA SER A 102 -6.45 6.46 -2.76
C SER A 102 -5.35 6.40 -1.68
N GLY A 103 -4.26 7.17 -1.86
CA GLY A 103 -3.17 7.28 -0.89
C GLY A 103 -3.42 8.25 0.27
N ILE A 104 -4.53 9.02 0.28
CA ILE A 104 -4.75 10.04 1.32
C ILE A 104 -4.90 9.46 2.73
N VAL A 105 -5.25 8.19 2.83
CA VAL A 105 -5.37 7.49 4.11
C VAL A 105 -4.02 7.28 4.79
N GLU A 106 -2.93 7.21 4.05
CA GLU A 106 -1.59 7.03 4.60
C GLU A 106 -1.18 8.18 5.54
N PRO A 107 -1.18 9.45 5.12
CA PRO A 107 -0.84 10.53 6.02
C PRO A 107 -1.82 10.65 7.19
N ILE A 108 -3.10 10.31 7.01
CA ILE A 108 -4.10 10.32 8.08
C ILE A 108 -3.74 9.26 9.14
N PHE A 109 -3.60 7.99 8.72
CA PHE A 109 -3.26 6.91 9.65
C PHE A 109 -1.84 7.02 10.18
N GLY A 110 -0.89 7.53 9.38
CA GLY A 110 0.45 7.86 9.82
C GLY A 110 0.45 8.86 10.96
N LEU A 111 -0.24 9.97 10.79
CA LEU A 111 -0.34 11.01 11.82
C LEU A 111 -1.03 10.50 13.09
N LEU A 112 -2.15 9.80 12.95
CA LEU A 112 -2.84 9.18 14.09
C LEU A 112 -1.90 8.22 14.85
N THR A 113 -1.13 7.42 14.12
CA THR A 113 -0.22 6.45 14.71
C THR A 113 0.96 7.12 15.43
N VAL A 114 1.50 8.22 14.90
CA VAL A 114 2.52 9.02 15.62
C VAL A 114 2.00 9.44 16.99
N PHE A 115 0.77 9.98 17.07
CA PHE A 115 0.21 10.44 18.34
C PHE A 115 -0.01 9.32 19.36
N ILE A 116 -0.38 8.12 18.92
CA ILE A 116 -0.61 6.99 19.81
C ILE A 116 0.64 6.13 20.04
N SER A 117 1.72 6.33 19.27
CA SER A 117 2.93 5.48 19.31
C SER A 117 3.56 5.41 20.70
N SER A 118 3.53 6.52 21.46
CA SER A 118 4.05 6.57 22.84
C SER A 118 3.27 5.70 23.83
N TYR A 119 2.03 5.37 23.53
CA TYR A 119 1.17 4.51 24.38
C TYR A 119 1.23 3.05 23.95
N LEU A 120 1.77 2.75 22.79
CA LEU A 120 1.76 1.39 22.23
C LEU A 120 2.81 0.46 22.87
N GLY A 121 3.92 1.01 23.41
CA GLY A 121 4.92 0.28 24.20
C GLY A 121 5.21 -1.14 23.69
N VAL A 122 4.85 -2.14 24.50
CA VAL A 122 5.07 -3.57 24.21
C VAL A 122 4.24 -4.07 23.00
N THR A 123 3.15 -3.42 22.63
CA THR A 123 2.28 -3.85 21.51
C THR A 123 2.82 -3.44 20.14
N LEU A 124 3.79 -2.52 20.10
CA LEU A 124 4.36 -1.97 18.87
C LEU A 124 4.89 -3.04 17.89
N PRO A 125 5.72 -4.02 18.30
CA PRO A 125 6.21 -5.06 17.41
C PRO A 125 5.09 -5.92 16.79
N TYR A 126 4.03 -6.15 17.55
CA TYR A 126 2.88 -6.92 17.05
C TYR A 126 2.08 -6.15 16.00
N LEU A 127 1.92 -4.83 16.17
CA LEU A 127 1.25 -3.97 15.19
C LEU A 127 2.07 -3.88 13.90
N LEU A 128 3.39 -3.74 14.00
CA LEU A 128 4.29 -3.78 12.83
C LEU A 128 4.21 -5.13 12.11
N ALA A 129 4.18 -6.24 12.85
CA ALA A 129 4.04 -7.57 12.27
C ALA A 129 2.69 -7.76 11.56
N ILE A 130 1.61 -7.23 12.12
CA ILE A 130 0.28 -7.26 11.48
C ILE A 130 0.28 -6.42 10.20
N ALA A 131 0.85 -5.20 10.23
CA ALA A 131 0.95 -4.34 9.05
C ALA A 131 1.78 -5.01 7.95
N ALA A 132 2.95 -5.57 8.29
CA ALA A 132 3.80 -6.30 7.35
C ALA A 132 3.07 -7.53 6.76
N GLY A 133 2.36 -8.29 7.59
CA GLY A 133 1.55 -9.43 7.15
C GLY A 133 0.43 -9.02 6.19
N ALA A 134 -0.24 -7.90 6.46
CA ALA A 134 -1.27 -7.36 5.57
C ALA A 134 -0.69 -6.95 4.21
N MET A 135 0.48 -6.29 4.19
CA MET A 135 1.16 -5.92 2.94
C MET A 135 1.58 -7.14 2.12
N ILE A 136 2.16 -8.17 2.77
CA ILE A 136 2.53 -9.43 2.09
C ILE A 136 1.28 -10.10 1.51
N TYR A 137 0.19 -10.14 2.29
CA TYR A 137 -1.07 -10.73 1.84
C TYR A 137 -1.56 -10.07 0.55
N VAL A 138 -1.68 -8.75 0.52
CA VAL A 138 -2.14 -8.02 -0.68
C VAL A 138 -1.18 -8.17 -1.86
N THR A 139 0.12 -8.17 -1.60
CA THR A 139 1.13 -8.41 -2.65
C THR A 139 0.92 -9.76 -3.34
N ILE A 140 0.64 -10.81 -2.57
CA ILE A 140 0.45 -12.16 -3.11
C ILE A 140 -0.93 -12.31 -3.77
N ASP A 141 -1.95 -11.74 -3.17
CA ASP A 141 -3.34 -11.94 -3.55
C ASP A 141 -3.78 -11.04 -4.71
N GLU A 142 -3.31 -9.81 -4.75
CA GLU A 142 -3.72 -8.82 -5.75
C GLU A 142 -2.61 -8.49 -6.76
N LEU A 143 -1.42 -8.08 -6.29
CA LEU A 143 -0.40 -7.53 -7.17
C LEU A 143 0.32 -8.61 -8.01
N LEU A 144 0.62 -9.76 -7.43
CA LEU A 144 1.33 -10.82 -8.14
C LEU A 144 0.45 -11.46 -9.23
N PRO A 145 -0.84 -11.76 -9.02
CA PRO A 145 -1.73 -12.19 -10.09
C PRO A 145 -1.89 -11.14 -11.20
N GLU A 146 -1.95 -9.85 -10.86
CA GLU A 146 -2.03 -8.76 -11.84
C GLU A 146 -0.77 -8.70 -12.70
N ALA A 147 0.41 -8.79 -12.10
CA ALA A 147 1.70 -8.83 -12.83
C ALA A 147 1.82 -10.03 -13.78
N ARG A 148 1.01 -11.07 -13.60
CA ARG A 148 0.99 -12.29 -14.44
C ARG A 148 -0.06 -12.26 -15.54
N LYS A 149 -0.83 -11.19 -15.70
CA LYS A 149 -1.86 -11.08 -16.73
C LYS A 149 -1.29 -10.86 -18.12
N GLY A 150 -2.09 -11.29 -19.11
CA GLY A 150 -1.86 -11.05 -20.53
C GLY A 150 -0.74 -11.89 -21.14
N ASN A 151 -0.29 -11.47 -22.31
CA ASN A 151 0.71 -12.20 -23.11
C ASN A 151 2.16 -12.00 -22.65
N TYR A 152 2.38 -11.14 -21.65
CA TYR A 152 3.71 -10.72 -21.21
C TYR A 152 4.03 -11.13 -19.77
N VAL A 153 3.54 -12.29 -19.35
CA VAL A 153 3.70 -12.84 -17.98
C VAL A 153 5.14 -12.80 -17.49
N HIS A 154 6.10 -13.15 -18.34
CA HIS A 154 7.51 -13.14 -17.97
C HIS A 154 8.04 -11.72 -17.67
N TYR A 155 7.60 -10.73 -18.46
CA TYR A 155 8.00 -9.32 -18.19
C TYR A 155 7.41 -8.81 -16.87
N GLY A 156 6.16 -9.15 -16.57
CA GLY A 156 5.54 -8.81 -15.28
C GLY A 156 6.29 -9.41 -14.10
N LEU A 157 6.65 -10.71 -14.17
CA LEU A 157 7.44 -11.36 -13.14
C LEU A 157 8.85 -10.77 -12.99
N TRP A 158 9.52 -10.47 -14.09
CA TRP A 158 10.84 -9.82 -14.04
C TRP A 158 10.76 -8.42 -13.45
N SER A 159 9.74 -7.63 -13.84
CA SER A 159 9.52 -6.29 -13.28
C SER A 159 9.26 -6.36 -11.78
N PHE A 160 8.46 -7.32 -11.31
CA PHE A 160 8.24 -7.56 -9.89
C PHE A 160 9.54 -7.88 -9.15
N MET A 161 10.35 -8.81 -9.66
CA MET A 161 11.62 -9.20 -9.05
C MET A 161 12.64 -8.05 -9.03
N ILE A 162 12.71 -7.26 -10.10
CA ILE A 162 13.60 -6.10 -10.18
C ILE A 162 13.12 -5.02 -9.19
N GLY A 163 11.83 -4.74 -9.13
CA GLY A 163 11.26 -3.79 -8.18
C GLY A 163 11.54 -4.19 -6.72
N PHE A 164 11.35 -5.46 -6.39
CA PHE A 164 11.70 -6.01 -5.07
C PHE A 164 13.19 -5.83 -4.75
N ALA A 165 14.08 -6.15 -5.69
CA ALA A 165 15.52 -5.99 -5.50
C ALA A 165 15.93 -4.52 -5.32
N ILE A 166 15.31 -3.59 -6.07
CA ILE A 166 15.56 -2.15 -5.93
C ILE A 166 15.13 -1.67 -4.53
N MET A 167 13.93 -2.06 -4.08
CA MET A 167 13.45 -1.66 -2.75
C MET A 167 14.33 -2.23 -1.64
N MET A 168 14.76 -3.48 -1.75
CA MET A 168 15.69 -4.09 -0.79
C MET A 168 17.03 -3.36 -0.73
N VAL A 169 17.57 -2.94 -1.88
CA VAL A 169 18.82 -2.15 -1.93
C VAL A 169 18.60 -0.77 -1.31
N LEU A 170 17.49 -0.10 -1.59
CA LEU A 170 17.17 1.20 -0.99
C LEU A 170 17.07 1.12 0.54
N GLU A 171 16.39 0.08 1.06
CA GLU A 171 16.26 -0.14 2.50
C GLU A 171 17.61 -0.40 3.18
N MET A 172 18.53 -1.07 2.50
CA MET A 172 19.87 -1.34 3.05
C MET A 172 20.85 -0.14 2.91
N ALA A 173 20.61 0.76 1.96
CA ALA A 173 21.48 1.88 1.64
C ALA A 173 21.14 3.17 2.39
N LEU A 174 19.91 3.31 2.86
CA LEU A 174 19.39 4.47 3.60
C LEU A 174 19.30 4.20 5.08
#